data_3f464f802fda56f555df2da692de68a0
#
_entry.id   3f464f802fda56f555df2da692de68a0
#
_cell.length_a   1.000
_cell.length_b   1.000
_cell.length_c   1.000
_cell.angle_alpha   90.00
_cell.angle_beta   90.00
_cell.angle_gamma   90.00
#
_symmetry.space_group_name_H-M   'P 1'
#
loop_
_entity.id
_entity.type
_entity.pdbx_description
1 polymer ?
#
loop_
_entity_poly.entity_id
_entity_poly.type
_entity_poly.pdbx_seq_one_letter_code
_entity_poly.pdbx_strand_id
1 'polypeptide(L)'
;MKKYLSILSAVAVAAAMVACEKDGNDDANKVDVNDPSTVQTEHLVAYFPLESEAKAVELGKDITFSKKGGSAAFVEGVRGKAYANSAADCKVFSYLDFKLGANNPFKTMSSFTMSAWVKSPVPNDGSPAMLSINAGDGGMGSLLVMYEGWGCNTDSLYVKSYLFNTRTEWKGQDLGLSNVAFTTDKWFHLVYSYNEATSMMTLYSNGQFVAESGRWAGPEVNGKQEGLGKLILDPAMSNLYIGAWWNNLDGTHADAWRSSYPGSVDEIRFWDIALTPEEIEDLYTKEVTKADKL
;
A
#
# COMPACT_ATOMS: atom_id res chain seq x y z
N MET A 1 -62.48 -29.77 -32.90
CA MET A 1 -61.23 -30.43 -32.59
C MET A 1 -60.12 -29.90 -33.51
N LYS A 2 -59.36 -28.92 -33.07
CA LYS A 2 -58.25 -28.39 -33.84
C LYS A 2 -56.95 -28.74 -33.14
N LYS A 3 -56.10 -29.53 -33.84
CA LYS A 3 -54.74 -29.92 -33.38
C LYS A 3 -53.81 -28.75 -33.63
N TYR A 4 -53.08 -28.30 -32.61
CA TYR A 4 -51.96 -27.40 -32.75
C TYR A 4 -50.68 -28.21 -32.85
N LEU A 5 -49.98 -28.01 -33.96
CA LEU A 5 -48.68 -28.56 -34.27
C LEU A 5 -47.62 -27.57 -33.72
N SER A 6 -46.81 -27.98 -32.80
CA SER A 6 -45.66 -27.21 -32.30
C SER A 6 -44.44 -27.50 -33.17
N ILE A 7 -43.90 -26.46 -33.78
CA ILE A 7 -42.64 -26.50 -34.54
C ILE A 7 -41.52 -26.14 -33.59
N LEU A 8 -40.65 -27.13 -33.31
CA LEU A 8 -39.36 -26.89 -32.67
C LEU A 8 -38.37 -26.40 -33.73
N SER A 9 -37.88 -25.16 -33.62
CA SER A 9 -36.77 -24.67 -34.40
C SER A 9 -35.46 -24.97 -33.68
N ALA A 10 -34.71 -25.91 -34.23
CA ALA A 10 -33.33 -26.15 -33.78
C ALA A 10 -32.43 -25.09 -34.45
N VAL A 11 -31.78 -24.26 -33.62
CA VAL A 11 -30.74 -23.35 -34.09
C VAL A 11 -29.41 -24.12 -33.98
N ALA A 12 -28.84 -24.48 -35.11
CA ALA A 12 -27.50 -25.04 -35.19
C ALA A 12 -26.49 -23.89 -35.13
N VAL A 13 -25.70 -23.81 -34.06
CA VAL A 13 -24.55 -22.93 -33.99
C VAL A 13 -23.39 -23.63 -34.67
N ALA A 14 -23.03 -23.13 -35.86
CA ALA A 14 -21.81 -23.56 -36.54
C ALA A 14 -20.60 -22.93 -35.86
N ALA A 15 -19.79 -23.73 -35.18
CA ALA A 15 -18.49 -23.33 -34.70
C ALA A 15 -17.51 -23.24 -35.91
N ALA A 16 -17.20 -22.04 -36.32
CA ALA A 16 -16.11 -21.78 -37.26
C ALA A 16 -14.78 -21.91 -36.47
N MET A 17 -14.08 -23.00 -36.69
CA MET A 17 -12.67 -23.12 -36.33
C MET A 17 -11.85 -22.29 -37.29
N VAL A 18 -11.42 -21.11 -36.86
CA VAL A 18 -10.36 -20.37 -37.53
C VAL A 18 -9.05 -20.89 -36.96
N ALA A 19 -8.34 -21.68 -37.78
CA ALA A 19 -6.92 -21.98 -37.53
C ALA A 19 -6.15 -20.70 -37.79
N CYS A 20 -5.68 -20.02 -36.76
CA CYS A 20 -4.68 -18.96 -36.87
C CYS A 20 -3.31 -19.59 -36.92
N GLU A 21 -2.59 -19.33 -38.00
CA GLU A 21 -1.18 -19.54 -38.16
C GLU A 21 -0.38 -18.80 -37.09
N LYS A 22 0.67 -19.47 -36.65
CA LYS A 22 1.62 -18.99 -35.64
C LYS A 22 2.54 -17.96 -36.30
N ASP A 23 2.22 -16.68 -36.14
CA ASP A 23 3.20 -15.61 -36.31
C ASP A 23 3.75 -15.22 -34.94
N GLY A 24 5.08 -15.29 -34.84
CA GLY A 24 5.79 -14.98 -33.62
C GLY A 24 5.79 -13.49 -33.33
N ASN A 25 5.64 -13.15 -32.07
CA ASN A 25 5.91 -11.85 -31.42
C ASN A 25 4.72 -11.05 -30.88
N ASP A 26 3.72 -11.69 -30.28
CA ASP A 26 2.65 -10.97 -29.58
C ASP A 26 2.45 -11.33 -28.09
N ASP A 27 3.43 -11.95 -27.44
CA ASP A 27 3.33 -12.30 -26.01
C ASP A 27 3.71 -11.15 -25.05
N ALA A 28 4.11 -9.99 -25.56
CA ALA A 28 4.55 -8.87 -24.71
C ALA A 28 3.40 -8.01 -24.16
N ASN A 29 2.15 -8.25 -24.57
CA ASN A 29 0.99 -7.43 -24.17
C ASN A 29 -0.21 -8.22 -23.63
N LYS A 30 -0.03 -9.47 -23.27
CA LYS A 30 -1.12 -10.22 -22.66
C LYS A 30 -1.13 -9.94 -21.16
N VAL A 31 -2.03 -9.04 -20.73
CA VAL A 31 -2.31 -8.80 -19.30
C VAL A 31 -2.69 -10.14 -18.67
N ASP A 32 -1.87 -10.62 -17.74
CA ASP A 32 -2.23 -11.78 -16.92
C ASP A 32 -3.36 -11.38 -15.98
N VAL A 33 -4.57 -11.86 -16.25
CA VAL A 33 -5.76 -11.54 -15.45
C VAL A 33 -5.66 -12.02 -13.99
N ASN A 34 -4.70 -12.88 -13.69
CA ASN A 34 -4.41 -13.32 -12.31
C ASN A 34 -3.25 -12.53 -11.68
N ASP A 35 -2.64 -11.57 -12.38
CA ASP A 35 -1.67 -10.69 -11.77
C ASP A 35 -2.38 -9.67 -10.86
N PRO A 36 -1.90 -9.45 -9.62
CA PRO A 36 -2.48 -8.47 -8.71
C PRO A 36 -2.60 -7.07 -9.30
N SER A 37 -1.66 -6.67 -10.16
CA SER A 37 -1.67 -5.38 -10.86
C SER A 37 -2.86 -5.21 -11.82
N THR A 38 -3.61 -6.28 -12.12
CA THR A 38 -4.83 -6.19 -12.95
C THR A 38 -6.05 -5.67 -12.20
N VAL A 39 -5.99 -5.53 -10.87
CA VAL A 39 -7.07 -4.87 -10.09
C VAL A 39 -6.97 -3.38 -10.33
N GLN A 40 -7.96 -2.81 -11.03
CA GLN A 40 -8.01 -1.37 -11.36
C GLN A 40 -6.68 -0.86 -11.95
N THR A 41 -6.17 -1.53 -12.98
CA THR A 41 -4.83 -1.30 -13.58
C THR A 41 -4.66 0.15 -14.05
N GLU A 42 -5.72 0.77 -14.57
CA GLU A 42 -5.70 2.17 -15.03
C GLU A 42 -5.52 3.18 -13.89
N HIS A 43 -5.80 2.76 -12.66
CA HIS A 43 -5.66 3.55 -11.44
C HIS A 43 -4.41 3.18 -10.64
N LEU A 44 -3.67 2.14 -11.03
CA LEU A 44 -2.40 1.79 -10.40
C LEU A 44 -1.33 2.82 -10.80
N VAL A 45 -0.86 3.61 -9.85
CA VAL A 45 0.03 4.76 -10.10
C VAL A 45 1.46 4.56 -9.62
N ALA A 46 1.68 3.62 -8.70
CA ALA A 46 3.02 3.23 -8.26
C ALA A 46 3.08 1.77 -7.82
N TYR A 47 4.19 1.10 -8.13
CA TYR A 47 4.48 -0.26 -7.74
C TYR A 47 5.96 -0.43 -7.41
N PHE A 48 6.21 -0.97 -6.23
CA PHE A 48 7.53 -1.23 -5.66
C PHE A 48 7.64 -2.72 -5.34
N PRO A 49 8.14 -3.54 -6.29
CA PRO A 49 8.34 -4.98 -6.07
C PRO A 49 9.52 -5.30 -5.16
N LEU A 50 10.41 -4.36 -4.93
CA LEU A 50 11.55 -4.43 -4.00
C LEU A 50 12.53 -5.59 -4.29
N GLU A 51 12.67 -6.00 -5.54
CA GLU A 51 13.51 -7.14 -5.95
C GLU A 51 15.02 -6.88 -5.79
N SER A 52 15.45 -5.66 -6.02
CA SER A 52 16.83 -5.19 -5.91
C SER A 52 16.88 -3.67 -6.03
N GLU A 53 18.06 -3.07 -5.86
CA GLU A 53 18.22 -1.62 -6.08
C GLU A 53 17.78 -1.20 -7.52
N ALA A 54 18.11 -2.01 -8.52
CA ALA A 54 17.74 -1.75 -9.91
C ALA A 54 16.27 -2.03 -10.23
N LYS A 55 15.60 -2.85 -9.42
CA LYS A 55 14.21 -3.27 -9.58
C LYS A 55 13.41 -2.98 -8.29
N ALA A 56 13.72 -1.90 -7.62
CA ALA A 56 12.98 -1.48 -6.45
C ALA A 56 11.70 -0.69 -6.81
N VAL A 57 11.64 -0.14 -8.02
CA VAL A 57 10.46 0.54 -8.61
C VAL A 57 10.22 -0.06 -9.98
N GLU A 58 9.01 -0.51 -10.25
CA GLU A 58 8.57 -0.99 -11.56
C GLU A 58 7.61 0.01 -12.22
N LEU A 59 6.70 0.59 -11.45
CA LEU A 59 5.79 1.64 -11.88
C LEU A 59 5.89 2.83 -10.92
N GLY A 60 5.91 4.03 -11.46
CA GLY A 60 5.91 5.25 -10.68
C GLY A 60 6.54 6.40 -11.47
N LYS A 61 5.70 7.28 -12.00
CA LYS A 61 6.18 8.44 -12.74
C LYS A 61 7.05 9.33 -11.81
N ASP A 62 8.26 9.68 -12.28
CA ASP A 62 9.21 10.49 -11.52
C ASP A 62 9.55 9.93 -10.13
N ILE A 63 9.52 8.60 -9.95
CA ILE A 63 9.99 7.93 -8.74
C ILE A 63 11.24 7.13 -9.09
N THR A 64 12.33 7.36 -8.36
CA THR A 64 13.58 6.64 -8.58
C THR A 64 14.18 6.17 -7.27
N PHE A 65 14.77 4.97 -7.27
CA PHE A 65 15.55 4.51 -6.14
C PHE A 65 16.76 5.45 -5.94
N SER A 66 16.98 5.88 -4.71
CA SER A 66 18.05 6.81 -4.34
C SER A 66 19.17 6.10 -3.60
N LYS A 67 18.85 5.43 -2.50
CA LYS A 67 19.85 4.71 -1.71
C LYS A 67 19.24 3.70 -0.74
N LYS A 68 20.12 2.86 -0.21
CA LYS A 68 19.88 1.96 0.90
C LYS A 68 20.71 2.39 2.10
N GLY A 69 20.10 2.47 3.29
CA GLY A 69 20.75 2.88 4.52
C GLY A 69 20.74 1.82 5.60
N GLY A 70 21.69 1.90 6.51
CA GLY A 70 21.79 1.02 7.67
C GLY A 70 21.92 -0.46 7.32
N SER A 71 21.17 -1.31 8.02
CA SER A 71 21.12 -2.76 7.82
C SER A 71 20.08 -3.22 6.79
N ALA A 72 19.62 -2.32 5.90
CA ALA A 72 18.66 -2.66 4.86
C ALA A 72 19.23 -3.73 3.91
N ALA A 73 18.44 -4.75 3.63
CA ALA A 73 18.78 -5.85 2.75
C ALA A 73 17.61 -6.21 1.85
N PHE A 74 17.92 -6.88 0.73
CA PHE A 74 16.94 -7.58 -0.09
C PHE A 74 17.04 -9.06 0.25
N VAL A 75 16.00 -9.59 0.88
CA VAL A 75 15.90 -10.97 1.33
C VAL A 75 14.85 -11.71 0.53
N GLU A 76 14.59 -12.97 0.83
CA GLU A 76 13.48 -13.73 0.24
C GLU A 76 12.15 -13.11 0.65
N GLY A 77 11.33 -12.74 -0.36
CA GLY A 77 10.04 -12.07 -0.22
C GLY A 77 8.86 -13.02 -0.20
N VAL A 78 7.66 -12.46 -0.20
CA VAL A 78 6.43 -13.19 -0.51
C VAL A 78 6.42 -13.55 -2.01
N ARG A 79 6.99 -12.66 -2.83
CA ARG A 79 7.34 -12.89 -4.23
C ARG A 79 8.79 -12.46 -4.41
N GLY A 80 9.62 -13.26 -5.09
CA GLY A 80 11.01 -12.90 -5.36
C GLY A 80 11.77 -12.40 -4.14
N LYS A 81 12.07 -11.10 -4.10
CA LYS A 81 12.77 -10.45 -3.00
C LYS A 81 11.90 -9.39 -2.30
N ALA A 82 12.26 -9.07 -1.08
CA ALA A 82 11.62 -8.08 -0.21
C ALA A 82 12.67 -7.18 0.45
N TYR A 83 12.29 -5.97 0.85
CA TYR A 83 13.04 -5.22 1.83
C TYR A 83 13.02 -5.92 3.18
N ALA A 84 14.13 -5.88 3.91
CA ALA A 84 14.21 -6.23 5.31
C ALA A 84 15.20 -5.35 6.07
N ASN A 85 14.87 -5.07 7.34
CA ASN A 85 15.88 -4.71 8.34
C ASN A 85 16.54 -6.00 8.82
N SER A 86 17.76 -6.28 8.35
CA SER A 86 18.44 -7.54 8.63
C SER A 86 18.86 -7.69 10.11
N ALA A 87 18.85 -6.60 10.87
CA ALA A 87 19.07 -6.64 12.31
C ALA A 87 17.84 -7.07 13.12
N ALA A 88 16.63 -6.98 12.51
CA ALA A 88 15.34 -7.24 13.16
C ALA A 88 15.16 -6.49 14.49
N ASP A 89 15.67 -5.26 14.56
CA ASP A 89 15.70 -4.44 15.78
C ASP A 89 15.25 -3.01 15.45
N CYS A 90 14.29 -2.49 16.21
CA CYS A 90 13.78 -1.13 16.08
C CYS A 90 14.83 -0.04 16.32
N LYS A 91 15.90 -0.35 17.05
CA LYS A 91 17.02 0.57 17.36
C LYS A 91 18.10 0.57 16.29
N VAL A 92 18.08 -0.36 15.37
CA VAL A 92 19.01 -0.42 14.24
C VAL A 92 18.35 0.19 13.03
N PHE A 93 18.72 1.43 12.72
CA PHE A 93 18.10 2.20 11.65
C PHE A 93 18.45 1.63 10.28
N SER A 94 17.40 1.40 9.50
CA SER A 94 17.46 0.72 8.22
C SER A 94 16.34 1.24 7.31
N TYR A 95 16.64 1.51 6.04
CA TYR A 95 15.64 2.04 5.13
C TYR A 95 16.01 1.89 3.67
N LEU A 96 14.99 1.94 2.82
CA LEU A 96 15.13 2.28 1.40
C LEU A 96 14.62 3.70 1.19
N ASP A 97 15.34 4.49 0.37
CA ASP A 97 15.03 5.87 0.04
C ASP A 97 14.71 5.98 -1.46
N PHE A 98 13.53 6.52 -1.75
CA PHE A 98 13.06 6.78 -3.11
C PHE A 98 12.87 8.27 -3.32
N LYS A 99 13.50 8.81 -4.34
CA LYS A 99 13.34 10.20 -4.73
C LYS A 99 12.04 10.41 -5.48
N LEU A 100 11.26 11.37 -5.04
CA LEU A 100 10.01 11.80 -5.66
C LEU A 100 10.25 13.06 -6.49
N GLY A 101 10.24 12.93 -7.81
CA GLY A 101 10.40 14.06 -8.73
C GLY A 101 9.18 14.96 -8.81
N ALA A 102 9.24 15.96 -9.68
CA ALA A 102 8.23 17.02 -9.76
C ALA A 102 6.84 16.50 -10.17
N ASN A 103 6.77 15.42 -10.95
CA ASN A 103 5.51 14.89 -11.49
C ASN A 103 5.15 13.53 -10.87
N ASN A 104 5.63 13.24 -9.65
CA ASN A 104 5.26 12.00 -8.97
C ASN A 104 3.75 11.91 -8.69
N PRO A 105 3.16 10.70 -8.67
CA PRO A 105 1.71 10.53 -8.59
C PRO A 105 1.11 11.02 -7.26
N PHE A 106 1.87 11.00 -6.18
CA PHE A 106 1.38 11.39 -4.86
C PHE A 106 0.92 12.86 -4.79
N LYS A 107 1.46 13.74 -5.67
CA LYS A 107 1.05 15.15 -5.73
C LYS A 107 -0.37 15.38 -6.21
N THR A 108 -0.94 14.43 -6.93
CA THR A 108 -2.28 14.55 -7.52
C THR A 108 -3.29 13.60 -6.91
N MET A 109 -2.87 12.69 -6.04
CA MET A 109 -3.78 11.80 -5.33
C MET A 109 -4.74 12.59 -4.46
N SER A 110 -6.03 12.31 -4.59
CA SER A 110 -7.09 12.88 -3.75
C SER A 110 -7.83 11.81 -2.96
N SER A 111 -8.02 10.65 -3.53
CA SER A 111 -8.28 9.37 -2.86
C SER A 111 -7.08 8.47 -3.10
N PHE A 112 -6.93 7.40 -2.36
CA PHE A 112 -5.90 6.39 -2.65
C PHE A 112 -6.21 5.05 -1.99
N THR A 113 -5.57 4.02 -2.51
CA THR A 113 -5.35 2.74 -1.83
C THR A 113 -3.87 2.42 -1.86
N MET A 114 -3.34 2.01 -0.72
CA MET A 114 -1.99 1.45 -0.58
C MET A 114 -2.11 0.00 -0.12
N SER A 115 -1.47 -0.92 -0.80
CA SER A 115 -1.30 -2.30 -0.36
C SER A 115 0.17 -2.63 -0.15
N ALA A 116 0.45 -3.54 0.78
CA ALA A 116 1.77 -4.10 1.01
C ALA A 116 1.68 -5.49 1.65
N TRP A 117 2.61 -6.37 1.32
CA TRP A 117 2.86 -7.55 2.13
C TRP A 117 3.87 -7.21 3.22
N VAL A 118 3.59 -7.68 4.42
CA VAL A 118 4.32 -7.30 5.62
C VAL A 118 4.66 -8.55 6.41
N LYS A 119 5.88 -8.62 6.91
CA LYS A 119 6.32 -9.65 7.87
C LYS A 119 7.05 -8.94 9.01
N SER A 120 6.63 -9.18 10.24
CA SER A 120 7.18 -8.47 11.39
C SER A 120 7.46 -9.41 12.55
N PRO A 121 8.61 -9.24 13.23
CA PRO A 121 8.70 -9.65 14.63
C PRO A 121 7.76 -8.75 15.46
N VAL A 122 7.54 -9.09 16.71
CA VAL A 122 6.92 -8.16 17.66
C VAL A 122 7.85 -6.95 17.82
N PRO A 123 7.39 -5.71 17.54
CA PRO A 123 8.24 -4.54 17.76
C PRO A 123 8.70 -4.44 19.21
N ASN A 124 9.98 -4.25 19.42
CA ASN A 124 10.60 -4.27 20.76
C ASN A 124 10.81 -2.88 21.35
N ASP A 125 10.58 -1.81 20.60
CA ASP A 125 10.73 -0.43 21.09
C ASP A 125 10.05 0.61 20.18
N GLY A 126 9.56 1.67 20.78
CA GLY A 126 9.08 2.87 20.09
C GLY A 126 7.88 2.66 19.17
N SER A 127 7.83 3.49 18.15
CA SER A 127 6.80 3.47 17.12
C SER A 127 7.47 3.29 15.73
N PRO A 128 7.78 2.05 15.33
CA PRO A 128 8.49 1.80 14.09
C PRO A 128 7.65 2.16 12.86
N ALA A 129 8.24 2.93 11.93
CA ALA A 129 7.61 3.28 10.67
C ALA A 129 7.93 2.27 9.58
N MET A 130 6.89 1.65 9.02
CA MET A 130 6.97 0.77 7.86
C MET A 130 7.22 1.58 6.58
N LEU A 131 6.46 2.67 6.41
CA LEU A 131 6.54 3.56 5.25
C LEU A 131 6.31 5.00 5.69
N SER A 132 7.07 5.93 5.14
CA SER A 132 6.84 7.35 5.33
C SER A 132 7.15 8.16 4.07
N ILE A 133 6.33 9.19 3.80
CA ILE A 133 6.62 10.24 2.81
C ILE A 133 6.85 11.54 3.58
N ASN A 134 7.94 12.23 3.27
CA ASN A 134 8.29 13.46 3.97
C ASN A 134 7.29 14.60 3.73
N ALA A 135 7.29 15.56 4.63
CA ALA A 135 6.62 16.84 4.52
C ALA A 135 7.59 18.00 4.76
N GLY A 136 7.27 19.18 4.27
CA GLY A 136 8.11 20.37 4.43
C GLY A 136 8.08 21.00 5.82
N ASP A 137 7.06 20.70 6.64
CA ASP A 137 6.84 21.37 7.94
C ASP A 137 7.39 20.62 9.17
N GLY A 138 8.10 19.50 8.95
CA GLY A 138 8.71 18.75 10.04
C GLY A 138 7.77 17.88 10.87
N GLY A 139 6.49 17.78 10.51
CA GLY A 139 5.47 17.02 11.25
C GLY A 139 5.59 15.50 11.10
N MET A 140 4.43 14.83 11.03
CA MET A 140 4.34 13.35 10.91
C MET A 140 4.61 12.84 9.48
N GLY A 141 4.79 13.73 8.51
CA GLY A 141 4.97 13.40 7.09
C GLY A 141 3.68 13.53 6.29
N SER A 142 3.78 13.43 4.97
CA SER A 142 2.64 13.47 4.05
C SER A 142 1.80 12.20 4.14
N LEU A 143 2.46 11.06 4.24
CA LEU A 143 1.88 9.74 4.53
C LEU A 143 2.82 9.00 5.48
N LEU A 144 2.23 8.34 6.46
CA LEU A 144 2.95 7.51 7.41
C LEU A 144 2.13 6.24 7.70
N VAL A 145 2.79 5.10 7.68
CA VAL A 145 2.28 3.82 8.18
C VAL A 145 3.26 3.29 9.20
N MET A 146 2.79 3.09 10.42
CA MET A 146 3.62 2.71 11.55
C MET A 146 2.92 1.77 12.52
N TYR A 147 3.67 1.23 13.45
CA TYR A 147 3.15 0.50 14.61
C TYR A 147 3.35 1.33 15.88
N GLU A 148 2.48 1.13 16.85
CA GLU A 148 2.68 1.58 18.21
C GLU A 148 3.20 0.40 19.04
N GLY A 149 4.52 0.33 19.23
CA GLY A 149 5.17 -0.85 19.81
C GLY A 149 4.63 -1.24 21.19
N TRP A 150 4.22 -0.27 22.01
CA TRP A 150 3.60 -0.52 23.32
C TRP A 150 2.28 -1.32 23.26
N GLY A 151 1.58 -1.28 22.13
CA GLY A 151 0.32 -2.00 21.92
C GLY A 151 0.48 -3.32 21.18
N CYS A 152 1.71 -3.64 20.69
CA CYS A 152 1.99 -4.86 19.96
C CYS A 152 2.27 -6.04 20.90
N ASN A 153 1.88 -7.24 20.49
CA ASN A 153 2.16 -8.50 21.17
C ASN A 153 2.30 -9.65 20.15
N THR A 154 2.43 -10.88 20.60
CA THR A 154 2.66 -12.05 19.73
C THR A 154 1.55 -12.34 18.74
N ASP A 155 0.33 -11.88 19.00
CA ASP A 155 -0.88 -12.22 18.23
C ASP A 155 -1.49 -10.99 17.55
N SER A 156 -1.01 -9.78 17.87
CA SER A 156 -1.59 -8.54 17.41
C SER A 156 -0.54 -7.45 17.22
N LEU A 157 -0.60 -6.78 16.08
CA LEU A 157 0.11 -5.53 15.81
C LEU A 157 -0.85 -4.34 16.01
N TYR A 158 -0.41 -3.35 16.73
CA TYR A 158 -1.15 -2.12 16.93
C TYR A 158 -0.71 -1.12 15.88
N VAL A 159 -1.43 -1.07 14.78
CA VAL A 159 -1.07 -0.30 13.57
C VAL A 159 -1.75 1.06 13.56
N LYS A 160 -1.07 2.03 12.96
CA LYS A 160 -1.54 3.38 12.78
C LYS A 160 -1.10 3.92 11.42
N SER A 161 -1.96 4.67 10.77
CA SER A 161 -1.56 5.47 9.62
C SER A 161 -1.89 6.94 9.84
N TYR A 162 -1.13 7.81 9.22
CA TYR A 162 -1.28 9.25 9.29
C TYR A 162 -1.23 9.85 7.89
N LEU A 163 -2.17 10.75 7.61
CA LEU A 163 -2.23 11.54 6.38
C LEU A 163 -2.07 13.01 6.72
N PHE A 164 -1.22 13.69 5.98
CA PHE A 164 -1.12 15.14 6.02
C PHE A 164 -2.03 15.74 4.93
N ASN A 165 -2.84 16.73 5.32
CA ASN A 165 -3.68 17.45 4.38
C ASN A 165 -3.53 18.96 4.59
N THR A 166 -3.00 19.63 3.57
CA THR A 166 -2.76 21.09 3.62
C THR A 166 -4.03 21.92 3.61
N ARG A 167 -5.20 21.32 3.35
CA ARG A 167 -6.50 22.03 3.32
C ARG A 167 -7.04 22.42 4.69
N THR A 168 -6.54 21.82 5.76
CA THR A 168 -7.07 22.03 7.12
C THR A 168 -6.01 22.69 8.00
N GLU A 169 -6.45 23.42 9.02
CA GLU A 169 -5.53 23.98 10.02
C GLU A 169 -4.76 22.88 10.75
N TRP A 170 -5.43 21.78 11.03
CA TRP A 170 -4.81 20.62 11.68
C TRP A 170 -3.90 19.82 10.76
N LYS A 171 -4.11 19.93 9.45
CA LYS A 171 -3.30 19.34 8.40
C LYS A 171 -3.05 17.82 8.50
N GLY A 172 -3.71 17.12 9.40
CA GLY A 172 -3.47 15.70 9.59
C GLY A 172 -4.73 14.90 9.89
N GLN A 173 -4.64 13.62 9.59
CA GLN A 173 -5.64 12.63 9.96
C GLN A 173 -4.93 11.33 10.33
N ASP A 174 -5.38 10.69 11.38
CA ASP A 174 -4.97 9.32 11.66
C ASP A 174 -6.17 8.36 11.59
N LEU A 175 -5.88 7.10 11.24
CA LEU A 175 -6.87 6.03 11.32
C LEU A 175 -7.21 5.70 12.77
N GLY A 176 -6.42 6.24 13.70
CA GLY A 176 -6.41 5.76 15.06
C GLY A 176 -5.64 4.46 15.19
N LEU A 177 -5.71 3.88 16.37
CA LEU A 177 -4.99 2.65 16.67
C LEU A 177 -5.90 1.45 16.44
N SER A 178 -5.47 0.53 15.62
CA SER A 178 -6.22 -0.67 15.27
C SER A 178 -5.37 -1.92 15.49
N ASN A 179 -5.95 -2.91 16.16
CA ASN A 179 -5.32 -4.21 16.32
C ASN A 179 -5.50 -5.01 15.03
N VAL A 180 -4.38 -5.39 14.42
CA VAL A 180 -4.33 -6.34 13.31
C VAL A 180 -3.85 -7.67 13.83
N ALA A 181 -4.67 -8.70 13.69
CA ALA A 181 -4.25 -10.07 14.00
C ALA A 181 -3.11 -10.48 13.05
N PHE A 182 -2.05 -11.02 13.60
CA PHE A 182 -0.93 -11.51 12.81
C PHE A 182 -0.28 -12.72 13.48
N THR A 183 0.58 -13.41 12.74
CA THR A 183 1.48 -14.42 13.30
C THR A 183 2.91 -13.91 13.15
N THR A 184 3.67 -13.91 14.23
CA THR A 184 5.05 -13.45 14.25
C THR A 184 5.86 -14.13 13.15
N ASP A 185 6.62 -13.34 12.39
CA ASP A 185 7.45 -13.78 11.27
C ASP A 185 6.71 -14.52 10.13
N LYS A 186 5.40 -14.31 10.02
CA LYS A 186 4.61 -14.70 8.84
C LYS A 186 4.21 -13.49 8.02
N TRP A 187 4.08 -13.69 6.72
CA TRP A 187 3.58 -12.67 5.82
C TRP A 187 2.07 -12.48 6.01
N PHE A 188 1.62 -11.25 6.00
CA PHE A 188 0.22 -10.86 5.91
C PHE A 188 0.08 -9.66 4.98
N HIS A 189 -1.06 -9.55 4.34
CA HIS A 189 -1.36 -8.46 3.42
C HIS A 189 -2.04 -7.32 4.19
N LEU A 190 -1.54 -6.12 4.06
CA LEU A 190 -2.05 -4.92 4.70
C LEU A 190 -2.50 -3.91 3.64
N VAL A 191 -3.73 -3.40 3.76
CA VAL A 191 -4.26 -2.39 2.84
C VAL A 191 -4.82 -1.21 3.63
N TYR A 192 -4.37 -0.01 3.25
CA TYR A 192 -4.97 1.25 3.67
C TYR A 192 -5.63 1.93 2.48
N SER A 193 -6.84 2.42 2.68
CA SER A 193 -7.59 3.14 1.66
C SER A 193 -8.18 4.42 2.23
N TYR A 194 -8.15 5.51 1.46
CA TYR A 194 -8.83 6.75 1.77
C TYR A 194 -9.77 7.15 0.63
N ASN A 195 -11.01 7.49 0.97
CA ASN A 195 -12.04 7.92 0.03
C ASN A 195 -12.41 9.39 0.28
N GLU A 196 -12.11 10.26 -0.69
CA GLU A 196 -12.39 11.71 -0.57
C GLU A 196 -13.88 12.05 -0.49
N ALA A 197 -14.76 11.23 -1.11
CA ALA A 197 -16.18 11.48 -1.11
C ALA A 197 -16.83 11.25 0.27
N THR A 198 -16.30 10.31 1.04
CA THR A 198 -16.78 9.96 2.39
C THR A 198 -15.88 10.48 3.49
N SER A 199 -14.66 10.91 3.16
CA SER A 199 -13.59 11.22 4.11
C SER A 199 -13.24 10.06 5.04
N MET A 200 -13.53 8.84 4.61
CA MET A 200 -13.23 7.64 5.39
C MET A 200 -11.86 7.09 5.01
N MET A 201 -11.13 6.71 6.02
CA MET A 201 -9.92 5.94 5.93
C MET A 201 -10.18 4.56 6.47
N THR A 202 -9.86 3.53 5.70
CA THR A 202 -10.15 2.13 6.02
C THR A 202 -8.88 1.29 6.05
N LEU A 203 -8.89 0.25 6.87
CA LEU A 203 -7.82 -0.71 7.03
C LEU A 203 -8.35 -2.11 6.77
N TYR A 204 -7.61 -2.87 5.96
CA TYR A 204 -7.87 -4.29 5.72
C TYR A 204 -6.60 -5.10 6.02
N SER A 205 -6.80 -6.34 6.44
CA SER A 205 -5.75 -7.33 6.59
C SER A 205 -6.17 -8.64 5.93
N ASN A 206 -5.31 -9.21 5.09
CA ASN A 206 -5.61 -10.45 4.36
C ASN A 206 -6.96 -10.42 3.63
N GLY A 207 -7.25 -9.30 2.94
CA GLY A 207 -8.49 -9.08 2.22
C GLY A 207 -9.71 -8.75 3.08
N GLN A 208 -9.61 -8.81 4.42
CA GLN A 208 -10.73 -8.61 5.33
C GLN A 208 -10.69 -7.23 5.99
N PHE A 209 -11.86 -6.61 6.13
CA PHE A 209 -12.01 -5.34 6.84
C PHE A 209 -11.57 -5.48 8.32
N VAL A 210 -10.80 -4.49 8.78
CA VAL A 210 -10.32 -4.43 10.17
C VAL A 210 -10.94 -3.22 10.89
N ALA A 211 -10.81 -2.03 10.32
CA ALA A 211 -11.22 -0.80 10.95
C ALA A 211 -11.45 0.32 9.94
N GLU A 212 -12.20 1.32 10.36
CA GLU A 212 -12.34 2.57 9.63
C GLU A 212 -12.31 3.77 10.59
N SER A 213 -11.93 4.94 10.07
CA SER A 213 -11.97 6.20 10.79
C SER A 213 -12.61 7.28 9.93
N GLY A 214 -13.73 7.84 10.38
CA GLY A 214 -14.38 9.03 9.78
C GLY A 214 -13.92 10.36 10.34
N ARG A 215 -12.80 10.30 11.03
CA ARG A 215 -12.45 11.37 11.87
C ARG A 215 -11.39 12.20 11.24
N TRP A 216 -11.54 12.97 10.67
CA TRP A 216 -10.74 13.60 10.15
C TRP A 216 -10.47 14.83 10.08
N ALA A 217 -10.85 15.36 10.07
CA ALA A 217 -10.44 16.67 10.06
C ALA A 217 -10.17 16.93 11.46
N GLY A 218 -9.23 17.53 11.80
CA GLY A 218 -9.06 18.23 13.02
C GLY A 218 -10.25 19.12 13.35
N PRO A 219 -10.13 20.00 14.31
CA PRO A 219 -11.21 20.88 14.67
C PRO A 219 -11.59 21.75 13.48
N GLU A 220 -12.80 21.70 13.08
CA GLU A 220 -13.51 22.68 12.30
C GLU A 220 -12.81 23.32 11.09
N VAL A 221 -13.13 22.85 9.92
CA VAL A 221 -12.99 23.65 8.70
C VAL A 221 -14.16 24.63 8.66
N ASN A 222 -13.88 25.94 8.67
CA ASN A 222 -14.89 27.02 8.67
C ASN A 222 -15.92 26.96 9.83
N GLY A 223 -15.47 26.59 11.02
CA GLY A 223 -16.35 26.52 12.20
C GLY A 223 -17.34 25.36 12.19
N LYS A 224 -17.11 24.33 11.34
CA LYS A 224 -17.90 23.11 11.29
C LYS A 224 -16.99 21.90 11.19
N GLN A 225 -17.40 20.81 11.83
CA GLN A 225 -16.75 19.52 11.59
C GLN A 225 -17.14 19.03 10.19
N GLU A 226 -16.22 19.20 9.25
CA GLU A 226 -16.35 18.70 7.89
C GLU A 226 -15.34 17.57 7.71
N GLY A 227 -15.65 16.59 6.89
CA GLY A 227 -14.70 15.58 6.46
C GLY A 227 -13.51 16.21 5.71
N LEU A 228 -12.37 15.54 5.65
CA LEU A 228 -11.19 16.01 4.91
C LEU A 228 -11.47 16.26 3.44
N GLY A 229 -12.39 15.50 2.83
CA GLY A 229 -12.67 15.57 1.41
C GLY A 229 -11.42 15.26 0.58
N LYS A 230 -11.22 16.00 -0.49
CA LYS A 230 -10.04 15.87 -1.34
C LYS A 230 -8.74 16.04 -0.56
N LEU A 231 -7.84 15.06 -0.61
CA LEU A 231 -6.49 15.22 -0.10
C LEU A 231 -5.69 16.21 -0.93
N ILE A 232 -4.88 17.00 -0.27
CA ILE A 232 -3.81 17.80 -0.88
C ILE A 232 -2.58 17.58 -0.03
N LEU A 233 -1.80 16.58 -0.40
CA LEU A 233 -0.55 16.25 0.29
C LEU A 233 0.45 17.42 0.15
N ASP A 234 1.47 17.42 1.00
CA ASP A 234 2.46 18.50 1.02
C ASP A 234 3.19 18.62 -0.32
N PRO A 235 3.12 19.77 -1.02
CA PRO A 235 3.84 19.98 -2.27
C PRO A 235 5.37 19.92 -2.13
N ALA A 236 5.90 20.06 -0.91
CA ALA A 236 7.33 19.94 -0.61
C ALA A 236 7.80 18.50 -0.43
N MET A 237 6.92 17.49 -0.56
CA MET A 237 7.35 16.09 -0.53
C MET A 237 8.40 15.82 -1.61
N SER A 238 9.46 15.13 -1.22
CA SER A 238 10.60 14.85 -2.10
C SER A 238 11.11 13.40 -2.01
N ASN A 239 10.74 12.70 -0.94
CA ASN A 239 11.23 11.36 -0.69
C ASN A 239 10.14 10.48 -0.07
N LEU A 240 10.16 9.20 -0.46
CA LEU A 240 9.44 8.12 0.18
C LEU A 240 10.48 7.19 0.81
N TYR A 241 10.26 6.79 2.06
CA TYR A 241 11.10 5.86 2.79
C TYR A 241 10.34 4.60 3.15
N ILE A 242 10.98 3.46 3.00
CA ILE A 242 10.50 2.17 3.49
C ILE A 242 11.41 1.75 4.63
N GLY A 243 10.84 1.42 5.78
CA GLY A 243 11.56 0.96 6.95
C GLY A 243 11.94 2.03 7.97
N ALA A 244 11.68 3.32 7.71
CA ALA A 244 12.03 4.39 8.64
C ALA A 244 11.08 5.58 8.60
N TRP A 245 11.13 6.37 9.66
CA TRP A 245 10.61 7.72 9.68
C TRP A 245 11.45 8.62 8.79
N TRP A 246 10.80 9.44 7.96
CA TRP A 246 11.48 10.34 7.03
C TRP A 246 12.44 11.33 7.69
N ASN A 247 12.22 11.66 8.96
CA ASN A 247 13.02 12.61 9.74
C ASN A 247 13.83 11.96 10.85
N ASN A 248 13.91 10.64 10.89
CA ASN A 248 14.79 9.88 11.80
C ASN A 248 15.41 8.67 11.09
N LEU A 249 16.42 8.93 10.28
CA LEU A 249 17.10 7.91 9.47
C LEU A 249 18.31 7.29 10.16
N ASP A 250 18.78 7.89 11.24
CA ASP A 250 20.00 7.50 11.96
C ASP A 250 19.84 7.40 13.49
N GLY A 251 18.64 7.64 14.00
CA GLY A 251 18.35 7.57 15.44
C GLY A 251 18.71 8.83 16.22
N THR A 252 19.00 9.94 15.55
CA THR A 252 19.42 11.19 16.22
C THR A 252 18.28 12.16 16.48
N HIS A 253 17.05 11.86 16.03
CA HIS A 253 15.90 12.70 16.26
C HIS A 253 15.57 12.84 17.75
N ALA A 254 15.15 14.03 18.18
CA ALA A 254 14.80 14.31 19.58
C ALA A 254 13.68 13.40 20.12
N ASP A 255 12.73 13.03 19.25
CA ASP A 255 11.68 12.06 19.57
C ASP A 255 12.23 10.63 19.44
N ALA A 256 12.86 10.13 20.49
CA ALA A 256 13.52 8.82 20.51
C ALA A 256 12.57 7.63 20.24
N TRP A 257 11.25 7.84 20.37
CA TRP A 257 10.24 6.83 20.03
C TRP A 257 10.05 6.60 18.51
N ARG A 258 10.54 7.48 17.64
CA ARG A 258 10.53 7.29 16.19
C ARG A 258 11.57 6.27 15.80
N SER A 259 11.18 5.01 15.78
CA SER A 259 12.09 3.89 15.60
C SER A 259 12.04 3.31 14.18
N SER A 260 13.04 2.50 13.84
CA SER A 260 13.11 1.79 12.56
C SER A 260 12.15 0.60 12.54
N TYR A 261 11.63 0.27 11.36
CA TYR A 261 10.79 -0.91 11.18
C TYR A 261 11.65 -2.19 11.25
N PRO A 262 11.37 -3.12 12.17
CA PRO A 262 12.25 -4.27 12.40
C PRO A 262 11.96 -5.46 11.47
N GLY A 263 11.01 -5.34 10.56
CA GLY A 263 10.48 -6.43 9.74
C GLY A 263 10.88 -6.36 8.27
N SER A 264 10.06 -7.01 7.45
CA SER A 264 10.19 -7.04 6.01
C SER A 264 8.92 -6.50 5.35
N VAL A 265 9.08 -5.88 4.18
CA VAL A 265 7.99 -5.34 3.36
C VAL A 265 8.22 -5.75 1.92
N ASP A 266 7.14 -6.08 1.23
CA ASP A 266 7.16 -6.56 -0.14
C ASP A 266 5.94 -6.07 -0.93
N GLU A 267 6.05 -6.03 -2.26
CA GLU A 267 4.90 -5.84 -3.16
C GLU A 267 4.06 -4.60 -2.85
N ILE A 268 4.68 -3.44 -2.62
CA ILE A 268 3.95 -2.22 -2.29
C ILE A 268 3.32 -1.63 -3.55
N ARG A 269 2.00 -1.38 -3.51
CA ARG A 269 1.25 -0.77 -4.60
C ARG A 269 0.44 0.42 -4.13
N PHE A 270 0.26 1.39 -5.03
CA PHE A 270 -0.61 2.54 -4.82
C PHE A 270 -1.55 2.74 -6.01
N TRP A 271 -2.83 2.87 -5.69
CA TRP A 271 -3.87 3.34 -6.61
C TRP A 271 -4.30 4.76 -6.26
N ASP A 272 -4.68 5.55 -7.26
CA ASP A 272 -5.20 6.91 -7.07
C ASP A 272 -6.71 6.97 -6.79
N ILE A 273 -7.29 5.82 -6.45
CA ILE A 273 -8.68 5.65 -6.01
C ILE A 273 -8.76 4.85 -4.70
N ALA A 274 -9.90 4.97 -4.03
CA ALA A 274 -10.27 4.03 -2.98
C ALA A 274 -10.85 2.77 -3.62
N LEU A 275 -10.14 1.65 -3.52
CA LEU A 275 -10.65 0.33 -3.94
C LEU A 275 -11.84 -0.07 -3.06
N THR A 276 -12.81 -0.76 -3.65
CA THR A 276 -13.93 -1.34 -2.92
C THR A 276 -13.50 -2.54 -2.08
N PRO A 277 -14.29 -2.95 -1.06
CA PRO A 277 -13.99 -4.16 -0.30
C PRO A 277 -13.82 -5.41 -1.17
N GLU A 278 -14.65 -5.55 -2.21
CA GLU A 278 -14.60 -6.68 -3.15
C GLU A 278 -13.32 -6.67 -3.98
N GLU A 279 -12.86 -5.49 -4.42
CA GLU A 279 -11.60 -5.33 -5.15
C GLU A 279 -10.39 -5.62 -4.27
N ILE A 280 -10.45 -5.27 -2.98
CA ILE A 280 -9.39 -5.59 -2.00
C ILE A 280 -9.33 -7.09 -1.71
N GLU A 281 -10.47 -7.76 -1.59
CA GLU A 281 -10.52 -9.22 -1.43
C GLU A 281 -10.01 -9.93 -2.70
N ASP A 282 -10.37 -9.45 -3.89
CA ASP A 282 -9.88 -9.97 -5.18
C ASP A 282 -8.35 -9.77 -5.31
N LEU A 283 -7.85 -8.59 -4.96
CA LEU A 283 -6.42 -8.29 -4.92
C LEU A 283 -5.66 -9.30 -4.03
N TYR A 284 -6.12 -9.48 -2.79
CA TYR A 284 -5.52 -10.43 -1.85
C TYR A 284 -5.52 -11.86 -2.42
N THR A 285 -6.66 -12.30 -2.95
CA THR A 285 -6.81 -13.65 -3.51
C THR A 285 -5.85 -13.88 -4.68
N LYS A 286 -5.71 -12.90 -5.56
CA LYS A 286 -4.78 -12.96 -6.69
C LYS A 286 -3.33 -12.97 -6.22
N GLU A 287 -2.98 -12.14 -5.25
CA GLU A 287 -1.62 -12.08 -4.71
C GLU A 287 -1.22 -13.38 -3.99
N VAL A 288 -2.13 -13.96 -3.20
CA VAL A 288 -1.90 -15.28 -2.56
C VAL A 288 -1.56 -16.36 -3.59
N THR A 289 -2.23 -16.37 -4.75
CA THR A 289 -1.94 -17.37 -5.81
C THR A 289 -0.57 -17.21 -6.45
N LYS A 290 0.02 -16.03 -6.33
CA LYS A 290 1.36 -15.70 -6.87
C LYS A 290 2.45 -15.72 -5.80
N ALA A 291 2.08 -15.91 -4.52
CA ALA A 291 3.03 -15.93 -3.44
C ALA A 291 3.93 -17.16 -3.51
N ASP A 292 5.23 -16.95 -3.45
CA ASP A 292 6.21 -18.03 -3.37
C ASP A 292 6.23 -18.62 -1.95
N LYS A 293 5.95 -17.78 -0.95
CA LYS A 293 5.92 -18.13 0.47
C LYS A 293 4.92 -17.28 1.26
N LEU A 294 4.18 -17.91 2.14
CA LEU A 294 3.26 -17.30 3.09
C LEU A 294 3.60 -17.70 4.53
#